data_7645b64cf20c7e2304b3d479dcc56267
#
_entry.id   7645b64cf20c7e2304b3d479dcc56267
#
_cell.length_a   1.000
_cell.length_b   1.000
_cell.length_c   1.000
_cell.angle_alpha   90.00
_cell.angle_beta   90.00
_cell.angle_gamma   90.00
#
_symmetry.space_group_name_H-M   'P 1'
#
loop_
_entity.id
_entity.type
_entity.pdbx_description
1 polymer ?
#
loop_
_entity_poly.entity_id
_entity_poly.type
_entity_poly.pdbx_seq_one_letter_code
_entity_poly.pdbx_strand_id
1 'polypeptide(L)'
;MLSALERFAPLPLQESWDNAGLQVGLTETEVSGALLCLDVNERIIDEAIAKGCNLVVSHHPLLFRGLKTISDMTDVQRTVMKAIENHIAVISMHTNMDNAKGGVNFRIAQKLGLQDVGFFASKSVDGIEAGSGVIGELAEPQAADDFILMVKKAFGVECAMCNELLRRPIRKVAICGGAGDFLLDDALKAGADAFITGEMHYHQYSGYEQQIQICVIGHYQSEQYTAEVFEEIIRKDCPGVRTCIAETCTNPILYI
;
A
#
# COMPACT_ATOMS: atom_id res chain seq x y z
N MET A 1 -10.23 7.52 16.15
CA MET A 1 -9.21 7.21 15.15
C MET A 1 -9.61 5.99 14.31
N LEU A 2 -9.71 4.79 14.90
CA LEU A 2 -10.09 3.57 14.17
C LEU A 2 -11.35 3.78 13.31
N SER A 3 -12.44 4.28 13.90
CA SER A 3 -13.69 4.54 13.16
C SER A 3 -13.56 5.56 12.01
N ALA A 4 -12.58 6.46 12.04
CA ALA A 4 -12.32 7.39 10.93
C ALA A 4 -11.69 6.64 9.75
N LEU A 5 -10.70 5.80 10.03
CA LEU A 5 -10.05 4.94 9.03
C LEU A 5 -11.04 3.93 8.44
N GLU A 6 -11.88 3.30 9.28
CA GLU A 6 -12.89 2.33 8.84
C GLU A 6 -14.04 2.96 8.05
N ARG A 7 -14.38 4.23 8.27
CA ARG A 7 -15.34 4.93 7.40
C ARG A 7 -14.81 5.15 6.00
N PHE A 8 -13.50 5.38 5.87
CA PHE A 8 -12.84 5.52 4.57
C PHE A 8 -12.66 4.16 3.88
N ALA A 9 -12.12 3.18 4.61
CA ALA A 9 -11.84 1.84 4.13
C ALA A 9 -12.45 0.79 5.10
N PRO A 10 -13.75 0.48 4.96
CA PRO A 10 -14.44 -0.47 5.84
C PRO A 10 -13.77 -1.84 5.88
N LEU A 11 -13.71 -2.47 7.06
CA LEU A 11 -13.10 -3.79 7.23
C LEU A 11 -13.67 -4.88 6.30
N PRO A 12 -14.97 -4.91 5.95
CA PRO A 12 -15.47 -5.88 4.97
C PRO A 12 -14.82 -5.81 3.59
N LEU A 13 -14.10 -4.72 3.25
CA LEU A 13 -13.35 -4.62 2.00
C LEU A 13 -12.05 -5.42 2.01
N GLN A 14 -11.56 -5.89 3.15
CA GLN A 14 -10.34 -6.69 3.24
C GLN A 14 -10.51 -8.06 2.58
N GLU A 15 -9.40 -8.64 2.15
CA GLU A 15 -9.37 -10.00 1.66
C GLU A 15 -9.59 -11.00 2.82
N SER A 16 -10.18 -12.17 2.52
CA SER A 16 -10.61 -13.15 3.54
C SER A 16 -9.49 -13.73 4.41
N TRP A 17 -8.27 -13.63 3.94
CA TRP A 17 -7.05 -14.08 4.64
C TRP A 17 -6.35 -12.98 5.45
N ASP A 18 -6.82 -11.75 5.33
CA ASP A 18 -6.20 -10.55 5.92
C ASP A 18 -6.62 -10.36 7.39
N ASN A 19 -5.89 -9.46 8.07
CA ASN A 19 -6.12 -9.10 9.47
C ASN A 19 -5.97 -7.59 9.68
N ALA A 20 -6.77 -6.79 8.98
CA ALA A 20 -6.82 -5.33 9.18
C ALA A 20 -7.56 -4.96 10.49
N GLY A 21 -7.37 -3.73 10.96
CA GLY A 21 -8.01 -3.16 12.15
C GLY A 21 -7.06 -3.00 13.34
N LEU A 22 -7.61 -2.96 14.55
CA LEU A 22 -6.82 -2.83 15.78
C LEU A 22 -6.01 -4.10 16.04
N GLN A 23 -4.69 -3.97 16.06
CA GLN A 23 -3.75 -5.07 16.27
C GLN A 23 -3.32 -5.19 17.73
N VAL A 24 -2.99 -4.08 18.36
CA VAL A 24 -2.49 -4.01 19.75
C VAL A 24 -3.07 -2.78 20.41
N GLY A 25 -3.42 -2.88 21.68
CA GLY A 25 -3.82 -1.75 22.52
C GLY A 25 -5.29 -1.76 22.95
N LEU A 26 -5.70 -0.72 23.62
CA LEU A 26 -7.04 -0.53 24.18
C LEU A 26 -7.89 0.36 23.28
N THR A 27 -9.18 0.05 23.20
CA THR A 27 -10.15 0.76 22.35
C THR A 27 -10.48 2.16 22.86
N GLU A 28 -10.33 2.43 24.17
CA GLU A 28 -10.66 3.69 24.82
C GLU A 28 -9.42 4.55 25.16
N THR A 29 -8.38 4.45 24.33
CA THR A 29 -7.15 5.24 24.54
C THR A 29 -7.28 6.64 23.94
N GLU A 30 -7.01 7.68 24.73
CA GLU A 30 -6.82 9.04 24.22
C GLU A 30 -5.53 9.12 23.41
N VAL A 31 -5.62 9.57 22.15
CA VAL A 31 -4.48 9.63 21.24
C VAL A 31 -3.73 10.95 21.37
N SER A 32 -2.49 10.91 21.88
CA SER A 32 -1.59 12.06 21.98
C SER A 32 -0.91 12.42 20.66
N GLY A 33 -0.73 11.44 19.79
CA GLY A 33 -0.16 11.57 18.46
C GLY A 33 -0.14 10.21 17.74
N ALA A 34 -0.17 10.24 16.43
CA ALA A 34 -0.12 9.07 15.56
C ALA A 34 1.14 9.07 14.68
N LEU A 35 1.91 7.99 14.71
CA LEU A 35 2.99 7.70 13.77
C LEU A 35 2.43 6.84 12.63
N LEU A 36 2.65 7.25 11.39
CA LEU A 36 2.10 6.64 10.18
C LEU A 36 3.23 5.96 9.40
N CYS A 37 3.08 4.69 9.06
CA CYS A 37 4.14 3.90 8.42
C CYS A 37 3.59 2.84 7.45
N LEU A 38 4.48 2.19 6.72
CA LEU A 38 4.15 1.02 5.92
C LEU A 38 4.13 -0.24 6.78
N ASP A 39 5.25 -0.55 7.42
CA ASP A 39 5.42 -1.72 8.29
C ASP A 39 5.63 -1.31 9.74
N VAL A 40 5.31 -2.22 10.68
CA VAL A 40 5.57 -2.05 12.11
C VAL A 40 6.64 -3.05 12.57
N ASN A 41 7.68 -2.52 13.20
CA ASN A 41 8.73 -3.29 13.86
C ASN A 41 9.21 -2.55 15.12
N GLU A 42 10.17 -3.13 15.86
CA GLU A 42 10.69 -2.52 17.10
C GLU A 42 11.24 -1.11 16.88
N ARG A 43 11.86 -0.81 15.70
CA ARG A 43 12.41 0.52 15.38
C ARG A 43 11.31 1.57 15.17
N ILE A 44 10.17 1.18 14.60
CA ILE A 44 9.00 2.04 14.44
C ILE A 44 8.39 2.36 15.83
N ILE A 45 8.34 1.38 16.73
CA ILE A 45 7.88 1.63 18.11
C ILE A 45 8.84 2.59 18.82
N ASP A 46 10.18 2.44 18.64
CA ASP A 46 11.16 3.39 19.18
C ASP A 46 10.96 4.81 18.64
N GLU A 47 10.69 4.94 17.35
CA GLU A 47 10.39 6.24 16.74
C GLU A 47 9.09 6.84 17.28
N ALA A 48 8.05 6.04 17.50
CA ALA A 48 6.80 6.48 18.10
C ALA A 48 7.03 7.02 19.52
N ILE A 49 7.82 6.31 20.34
CA ILE A 49 8.22 6.74 21.69
C ILE A 49 8.96 8.08 21.62
N ALA A 50 9.99 8.17 20.76
CA ALA A 50 10.82 9.36 20.61
C ALA A 50 10.01 10.59 20.17
N LYS A 51 9.01 10.38 19.31
CA LYS A 51 8.10 11.44 18.82
C LYS A 51 6.90 11.68 19.75
N GLY A 52 6.76 10.97 20.88
CA GLY A 52 5.65 11.09 21.83
C GLY A 52 4.30 10.71 21.20
N CYS A 53 4.29 9.73 20.30
CA CYS A 53 3.09 9.15 19.70
C CYS A 53 2.70 7.89 20.48
N ASN A 54 1.45 7.77 20.87
CA ASN A 54 0.91 6.57 21.51
C ASN A 54 0.02 5.73 20.58
N LEU A 55 0.00 6.07 19.29
CA LEU A 55 -0.65 5.31 18.24
C LEU A 55 0.31 5.14 17.06
N VAL A 56 0.39 3.93 16.52
CA VAL A 56 0.98 3.63 15.22
C VAL A 56 -0.15 3.22 14.27
N VAL A 57 -0.19 3.81 13.08
CA VAL A 57 -1.08 3.39 11.99
C VAL A 57 -0.21 2.88 10.86
N SER A 58 -0.33 1.60 10.54
CA SER A 58 0.45 0.94 9.50
C SER A 58 -0.44 0.45 8.35
N HIS A 59 0.18 0.24 7.21
CA HIS A 59 -0.45 -0.50 6.11
C HIS A 59 -0.43 -1.99 6.41
N HIS A 60 0.74 -2.58 6.53
CA HIS A 60 0.89 -4.00 6.79
C HIS A 60 0.53 -4.36 8.24
N PRO A 61 -0.25 -5.45 8.45
CA PRO A 61 -0.60 -5.92 9.77
C PRO A 61 0.63 -6.43 10.54
N LEU A 62 0.84 -5.91 11.75
CA LEU A 62 1.84 -6.47 12.68
C LEU A 62 1.52 -7.93 13.00
N LEU A 63 0.23 -8.23 13.20
CA LEU A 63 -0.28 -9.56 13.48
C LEU A 63 -0.92 -10.20 12.25
N PHE A 64 -0.15 -10.32 11.15
CA PHE A 64 -0.64 -10.97 9.93
C PHE A 64 -1.08 -12.41 10.19
N ARG A 65 -0.40 -13.10 11.12
CA ARG A 65 -0.80 -14.42 11.63
C ARG A 65 -0.99 -14.34 13.13
N GLY A 66 -2.02 -15.02 13.64
CA GLY A 66 -2.30 -15.08 15.08
C GLY A 66 -1.12 -15.62 15.88
N LEU A 67 -0.79 -14.97 16.98
CA LEU A 67 0.23 -15.42 17.93
C LEU A 67 -0.37 -16.44 18.90
N LYS A 68 0.36 -17.54 19.14
CA LYS A 68 0.04 -18.53 20.19
C LYS A 68 0.71 -18.20 21.51
N THR A 69 1.79 -17.46 21.48
CA THR A 69 2.57 -17.02 22.64
C THR A 69 3.05 -15.58 22.40
N ILE A 70 3.29 -14.85 23.47
CA ILE A 70 3.98 -13.55 23.43
C ILE A 70 5.26 -13.72 24.24
N SER A 71 6.41 -13.63 23.57
CA SER A 71 7.75 -13.80 24.13
C SER A 71 8.77 -13.02 23.31
N ASP A 72 10.04 -13.16 23.58
CA ASP A 72 11.14 -12.53 22.85
C ASP A 72 11.65 -13.33 21.64
N MET A 73 10.98 -14.43 21.30
CA MET A 73 11.49 -15.40 20.30
C MET A 73 11.47 -14.89 18.86
N THR A 74 10.49 -14.04 18.51
CA THR A 74 10.39 -13.47 17.15
C THR A 74 10.31 -11.94 17.20
N ASP A 75 10.66 -11.30 16.09
CA ASP A 75 10.56 -9.85 15.91
C ASP A 75 9.13 -9.33 16.14
N VAL A 76 8.12 -10.02 15.61
CA VAL A 76 6.71 -9.67 15.83
C VAL A 76 6.35 -9.74 17.31
N GLN A 77 6.74 -10.79 18.01
CA GLN A 77 6.46 -10.94 19.45
C GLN A 77 7.14 -9.85 20.28
N ARG A 78 8.43 -9.54 20.00
CA ARG A 78 9.14 -8.45 20.67
C ARG A 78 8.51 -7.09 20.37
N THR A 79 8.10 -6.85 19.13
CA THR A 79 7.40 -5.61 18.75
C THR A 79 6.08 -5.46 19.50
N VAL A 80 5.28 -6.53 19.61
CA VAL A 80 4.03 -6.54 20.39
C VAL A 80 4.30 -6.23 21.85
N MET A 81 5.27 -6.91 22.49
CA MET A 81 5.65 -6.67 23.89
C MET A 81 6.05 -5.20 24.09
N LYS A 82 6.93 -4.69 23.23
CA LYS A 82 7.41 -3.32 23.29
C LYS A 82 6.27 -2.29 23.14
N ALA A 83 5.33 -2.53 22.24
CA ALA A 83 4.14 -1.69 22.08
C ALA A 83 3.29 -1.67 23.35
N ILE A 84 3.02 -2.86 23.95
CA ILE A 84 2.24 -2.99 25.18
C ILE A 84 2.94 -2.29 26.36
N GLU A 85 4.23 -2.54 26.58
CA GLU A 85 5.02 -1.98 27.66
C GLU A 85 5.08 -0.43 27.60
N ASN A 86 5.02 0.15 26.39
CA ASN A 86 5.06 1.60 26.19
C ASN A 86 3.67 2.21 25.93
N HIS A 87 2.59 1.45 26.16
CA HIS A 87 1.21 1.92 25.98
C HIS A 87 0.92 2.47 24.57
N ILE A 88 1.52 1.88 23.55
CA ILE A 88 1.33 2.25 22.14
C ILE A 88 0.30 1.31 21.53
N ALA A 89 -0.78 1.89 21.00
CA ALA A 89 -1.74 1.16 20.20
C ALA A 89 -1.25 1.02 18.75
N VAL A 90 -1.60 -0.09 18.09
CA VAL A 90 -1.27 -0.35 16.68
C VAL A 90 -2.55 -0.66 15.92
N ILE A 91 -2.81 0.10 14.86
CA ILE A 91 -3.90 -0.12 13.90
C ILE A 91 -3.28 -0.39 12.55
N SER A 92 -3.75 -1.41 11.84
CA SER A 92 -3.30 -1.70 10.47
C SER A 92 -4.48 -1.62 9.51
N MET A 93 -4.28 -0.92 8.37
CA MET A 93 -5.26 -0.76 7.30
C MET A 93 -4.60 -1.28 6.03
N HIS A 94 -4.84 -2.54 5.70
CA HIS A 94 -4.14 -3.31 4.69
C HIS A 94 -4.99 -3.47 3.42
N THR A 95 -5.42 -4.68 3.07
CA THR A 95 -6.15 -4.90 1.81
C THR A 95 -7.51 -4.18 1.76
N ASN A 96 -8.10 -3.83 2.89
CA ASN A 96 -9.26 -2.95 2.92
C ASN A 96 -8.92 -1.55 2.38
N MET A 97 -7.71 -1.03 2.64
CA MET A 97 -7.24 0.26 2.11
C MET A 97 -6.85 0.15 0.63
N ASP A 98 -6.30 -1.00 0.19
CA ASP A 98 -6.02 -1.26 -1.23
C ASP A 98 -7.31 -1.29 -2.05
N ASN A 99 -8.36 -1.90 -1.50
CA ASN A 99 -9.65 -2.10 -2.15
C ASN A 99 -10.57 -0.88 -2.07
N ALA A 100 -10.23 0.13 -1.25
CA ALA A 100 -11.06 1.32 -1.07
C ALA A 100 -10.87 2.34 -2.21
N LYS A 101 -11.97 2.99 -2.60
CA LYS A 101 -11.91 4.14 -3.51
C LYS A 101 -11.12 5.29 -2.87
N GLY A 102 -10.11 5.78 -3.57
CA GLY A 102 -9.19 6.80 -3.03
C GLY A 102 -8.07 6.24 -2.13
N GLY A 103 -7.97 4.93 -1.97
CA GLY A 103 -6.94 4.25 -1.19
C GLY A 103 -5.59 4.16 -1.91
N VAL A 104 -4.80 3.12 -1.57
CA VAL A 104 -3.39 2.96 -1.99
C VAL A 104 -3.22 3.04 -3.50
N ASN A 105 -3.99 2.26 -4.26
CA ASN A 105 -3.86 2.20 -5.72
C ASN A 105 -4.22 3.53 -6.40
N PHE A 106 -5.19 4.27 -5.86
CA PHE A 106 -5.49 5.63 -6.33
C PHE A 106 -4.36 6.61 -6.02
N ARG A 107 -3.67 6.45 -4.87
CA ARG A 107 -2.49 7.25 -4.54
C ARG A 107 -1.35 6.99 -5.52
N ILE A 108 -1.10 5.74 -5.89
CA ILE A 108 -0.11 5.36 -6.91
C ILE A 108 -0.46 6.03 -8.25
N ALA A 109 -1.72 5.93 -8.69
CA ALA A 109 -2.20 6.57 -9.91
C ALA A 109 -2.03 8.10 -9.89
N GLN A 110 -2.31 8.74 -8.76
CA GLN A 110 -2.10 10.17 -8.57
C GLN A 110 -0.63 10.58 -8.68
N LYS A 111 0.30 9.78 -8.11
CA LYS A 111 1.75 10.00 -8.22
C LYS A 111 2.25 9.95 -9.66
N LEU A 112 1.59 9.16 -10.51
CA LEU A 112 1.86 9.06 -11.94
C LEU A 112 1.15 10.14 -12.78
N GLY A 113 0.25 10.91 -12.18
CA GLY A 113 -0.55 11.91 -12.88
C GLY A 113 -1.58 11.33 -13.84
N LEU A 114 -2.05 10.09 -13.58
CA LEU A 114 -3.08 9.45 -14.40
C LEU A 114 -4.42 10.17 -14.28
N GLN A 115 -5.14 10.24 -15.38
CA GLN A 115 -6.48 10.80 -15.52
C GLN A 115 -7.53 9.68 -15.60
N ASP A 116 -8.79 10.01 -15.33
CA ASP A 116 -9.94 9.10 -15.44
C ASP A 116 -9.76 7.77 -14.70
N VAL A 117 -9.22 7.86 -13.47
CA VAL A 117 -8.86 6.69 -12.67
C VAL A 117 -10.09 6.01 -12.08
N GLY A 118 -10.22 4.71 -12.34
CA GLY A 118 -11.27 3.84 -11.81
C GLY A 118 -10.77 2.42 -11.55
N PHE A 119 -11.58 1.59 -10.90
CA PHE A 119 -11.28 0.17 -10.75
C PHE A 119 -11.40 -0.56 -12.10
N PHE A 120 -10.50 -1.50 -12.41
CA PHE A 120 -10.61 -2.37 -13.57
C PHE A 120 -11.08 -3.79 -13.22
N ALA A 121 -10.89 -4.21 -11.97
CA ALA A 121 -11.39 -5.45 -11.41
C ALA A 121 -12.30 -5.11 -10.22
N SER A 122 -13.42 -4.43 -10.50
CA SER A 122 -14.33 -3.97 -9.47
C SER A 122 -15.18 -5.11 -8.89
N LYS A 123 -15.42 -5.01 -7.59
CA LYS A 123 -16.36 -5.85 -6.83
C LYS A 123 -17.29 -4.96 -6.01
N SER A 124 -18.47 -5.46 -5.64
CA SER A 124 -19.35 -4.79 -4.68
C SER A 124 -19.36 -5.57 -3.37
N VAL A 125 -19.04 -4.90 -2.28
CA VAL A 125 -19.03 -5.47 -0.93
C VAL A 125 -19.98 -4.62 -0.08
N ASP A 126 -21.10 -5.20 0.38
CA ASP A 126 -22.13 -4.51 1.15
C ASP A 126 -22.67 -3.22 0.48
N GLY A 127 -22.74 -3.23 -0.87
CA GLY A 127 -23.18 -2.08 -1.67
C GLY A 127 -22.09 -1.02 -1.90
N ILE A 128 -20.87 -1.25 -1.42
CA ILE A 128 -19.72 -0.37 -1.64
C ILE A 128 -18.94 -0.86 -2.85
N GLU A 129 -18.67 0.04 -3.80
CA GLU A 129 -17.76 -0.24 -4.92
C GLU A 129 -16.31 -0.35 -4.41
N ALA A 130 -15.64 -1.44 -4.74
CA ALA A 130 -14.29 -1.75 -4.31
C ALA A 130 -13.52 -2.48 -5.42
N GLY A 131 -12.20 -2.61 -5.29
CA GLY A 131 -11.37 -3.37 -6.23
C GLY A 131 -9.88 -3.26 -5.90
N SER A 132 -9.15 -4.34 -6.14
CA SER A 132 -7.73 -4.42 -5.79
C SER A 132 -6.80 -3.71 -6.78
N GLY A 133 -7.30 -3.25 -7.92
CA GLY A 133 -6.49 -2.54 -8.91
C GLY A 133 -7.25 -1.41 -9.58
N VAL A 134 -6.52 -0.40 -10.00
CA VAL A 134 -7.06 0.76 -10.71
C VAL A 134 -6.46 0.89 -12.10
N ILE A 135 -7.19 1.51 -13.00
CA ILE A 135 -6.76 1.83 -14.36
C ILE A 135 -7.04 3.30 -14.64
N GLY A 136 -6.13 3.96 -15.36
CA GLY A 136 -6.28 5.34 -15.78
C GLY A 136 -5.50 5.61 -17.05
N GLU A 137 -5.51 6.85 -17.53
CA GLU A 137 -4.85 7.25 -18.75
C GLU A 137 -3.74 8.29 -18.50
N LEU A 138 -2.64 8.17 -19.21
CA LEU A 138 -1.65 9.23 -19.34
C LEU A 138 -2.26 10.39 -20.14
N ALA A 139 -1.90 11.62 -19.79
CA ALA A 139 -2.32 12.81 -20.55
C ALA A 139 -1.92 12.72 -22.03
N GLU A 140 -0.70 12.23 -22.27
CA GLU A 140 -0.17 11.99 -23.60
C GLU A 140 0.43 10.57 -23.68
N PRO A 141 0.23 9.84 -24.79
CA PRO A 141 0.85 8.53 -24.98
C PRO A 141 2.38 8.63 -24.97
N GLN A 142 3.06 7.65 -24.37
CA GLN A 142 4.52 7.61 -24.25
C GLN A 142 5.12 6.34 -24.86
N ALA A 143 6.35 6.40 -25.34
CA ALA A 143 7.12 5.21 -25.67
C ALA A 143 7.42 4.41 -24.38
N ALA A 144 7.61 3.08 -24.50
CA ALA A 144 7.75 2.22 -23.33
C ALA A 144 8.95 2.57 -22.44
N ASP A 145 10.07 2.95 -23.03
CA ASP A 145 11.28 3.38 -22.32
C ASP A 145 11.06 4.70 -21.56
N ASP A 146 10.43 5.70 -22.17
CA ASP A 146 10.07 6.96 -21.53
C ASP A 146 9.07 6.74 -20.39
N PHE A 147 8.08 5.87 -20.60
CA PHE A 147 7.12 5.47 -19.56
C PHE A 147 7.83 4.85 -18.35
N ILE A 148 8.74 3.89 -18.57
CA ILE A 148 9.49 3.25 -17.48
C ILE A 148 10.35 4.28 -16.74
N LEU A 149 11.01 5.21 -17.46
CA LEU A 149 11.78 6.28 -16.84
C LEU A 149 10.90 7.22 -16.01
N MET A 150 9.70 7.53 -16.49
CA MET A 150 8.71 8.32 -15.75
C MET A 150 8.30 7.61 -14.45
N VAL A 151 7.97 6.30 -14.51
CA VAL A 151 7.62 5.49 -13.35
C VAL A 151 8.79 5.46 -12.36
N LYS A 152 10.00 5.16 -12.80
CA LYS A 152 11.20 5.18 -11.94
C LYS A 152 11.38 6.50 -11.22
N LYS A 153 11.20 7.61 -11.91
CA LYS A 153 11.31 8.96 -11.33
C LYS A 153 10.19 9.23 -10.31
N ALA A 154 8.96 8.85 -10.62
CA ALA A 154 7.81 9.10 -9.74
C ALA A 154 7.92 8.36 -8.40
N PHE A 155 8.52 7.16 -8.39
CA PHE A 155 8.67 6.32 -7.21
C PHE A 155 10.09 6.34 -6.61
N GLY A 156 11.02 7.09 -7.18
CA GLY A 156 12.39 7.19 -6.68
C GLY A 156 13.15 5.86 -6.75
N VAL A 157 12.90 5.03 -7.77
CA VAL A 157 13.54 3.71 -7.93
C VAL A 157 14.65 3.75 -8.98
N GLU A 158 15.76 3.09 -8.67
CA GLU A 158 16.89 3.00 -9.60
C GLU A 158 16.73 1.88 -10.61
N CYS A 159 15.96 0.84 -10.27
CA CYS A 159 15.74 -0.32 -11.12
C CYS A 159 14.24 -0.69 -11.16
N ALA A 160 13.73 -1.02 -12.34
CA ALA A 160 12.43 -1.65 -12.53
C ALA A 160 12.63 -2.95 -13.32
N MET A 161 11.91 -4.01 -12.96
CA MET A 161 11.90 -5.25 -13.73
C MET A 161 10.78 -5.18 -14.76
N CYS A 162 11.10 -5.44 -16.02
CA CYS A 162 10.17 -5.33 -17.14
C CYS A 162 10.25 -6.55 -18.05
N ASN A 163 9.18 -6.81 -18.81
CA ASN A 163 9.24 -7.69 -19.99
C ASN A 163 9.84 -6.95 -21.20
N GLU A 164 9.82 -7.59 -22.40
CA GLU A 164 10.24 -6.94 -23.64
C GLU A 164 9.49 -5.61 -23.84
N LEU A 165 10.22 -4.56 -24.21
CA LEU A 165 9.64 -3.23 -24.39
C LEU A 165 8.54 -3.24 -25.47
N LEU A 166 7.39 -2.70 -25.13
CA LEU A 166 6.25 -2.59 -26.02
C LEU A 166 6.59 -1.64 -27.17
N ARG A 167 6.32 -2.02 -28.43
CA ARG A 167 6.66 -1.24 -29.63
C ARG A 167 5.60 -0.20 -30.01
N ARG A 168 4.42 -0.23 -29.36
CA ARG A 168 3.38 0.77 -29.51
C ARG A 168 3.35 1.71 -28.31
N PRO A 169 2.83 2.94 -28.46
CA PRO A 169 2.72 3.88 -27.35
C PRO A 169 1.85 3.33 -26.22
N ILE A 170 2.22 3.68 -24.99
CA ILE A 170 1.49 3.40 -23.76
C ILE A 170 0.64 4.62 -23.43
N ARG A 171 -0.65 4.44 -23.27
CA ARG A 171 -1.59 5.44 -22.82
C ARG A 171 -2.39 4.98 -21.60
N LYS A 172 -2.93 3.77 -21.65
CA LYS A 172 -3.79 3.21 -20.61
C LYS A 172 -2.97 2.36 -19.65
N VAL A 173 -2.96 2.73 -18.37
CA VAL A 173 -2.09 2.14 -17.36
C VAL A 173 -2.92 1.53 -16.25
N ALA A 174 -2.77 0.23 -16.01
CA ALA A 174 -3.32 -0.49 -14.87
C ALA A 174 -2.29 -0.58 -13.75
N ILE A 175 -2.76 -0.54 -12.50
CA ILE A 175 -1.92 -0.49 -11.30
C ILE A 175 -2.51 -1.41 -10.24
N CYS A 176 -1.65 -2.19 -9.60
CA CYS A 176 -1.90 -2.83 -8.32
C CYS A 176 -0.59 -2.83 -7.52
N GLY A 177 -0.52 -2.05 -6.45
CA GLY A 177 0.64 -2.02 -5.53
C GLY A 177 0.86 -3.36 -4.85
N GLY A 178 2.01 -3.49 -4.16
CA GLY A 178 2.37 -4.73 -3.46
C GLY A 178 2.48 -5.94 -4.37
N ALA A 179 1.96 -7.07 -3.92
CA ALA A 179 1.94 -8.33 -4.67
C ALA A 179 0.68 -8.41 -5.57
N GLY A 180 0.62 -7.56 -6.59
CA GLY A 180 -0.53 -7.40 -7.48
C GLY A 180 -0.51 -8.28 -8.74
N ASP A 181 0.45 -9.17 -8.88
CA ASP A 181 0.70 -10.02 -10.05
C ASP A 181 -0.53 -10.83 -10.51
N PHE A 182 -1.42 -11.19 -9.59
CA PHE A 182 -2.66 -11.92 -9.88
C PHE A 182 -3.66 -11.14 -10.77
N LEU A 183 -3.49 -9.83 -10.92
CA LEU A 183 -4.37 -8.98 -11.74
C LEU A 183 -3.84 -8.72 -13.16
N LEU A 184 -2.72 -9.31 -13.57
CA LEU A 184 -2.13 -9.05 -14.88
C LEU A 184 -3.08 -9.39 -16.04
N ASP A 185 -3.74 -10.56 -15.98
CA ASP A 185 -4.71 -10.97 -17.00
C ASP A 185 -5.95 -10.06 -17.05
N ASP A 186 -6.40 -9.57 -15.90
CA ASP A 186 -7.54 -8.67 -15.84
C ASP A 186 -7.16 -7.26 -16.33
N ALA A 187 -5.93 -6.80 -16.07
CA ALA A 187 -5.39 -5.58 -16.66
C ALA A 187 -5.36 -5.66 -18.20
N LEU A 188 -4.90 -6.79 -18.74
CA LEU A 188 -4.89 -7.04 -20.18
C LEU A 188 -6.31 -7.04 -20.77
N LYS A 189 -7.27 -7.75 -20.14
CA LYS A 189 -8.69 -7.76 -20.53
C LYS A 189 -9.34 -6.38 -20.48
N ALA A 190 -8.94 -5.53 -19.52
CA ALA A 190 -9.38 -4.14 -19.40
C ALA A 190 -8.77 -3.22 -20.49
N GLY A 191 -7.88 -3.76 -21.33
CA GLY A 191 -7.23 -3.04 -22.41
C GLY A 191 -6.13 -2.10 -21.95
N ALA A 192 -5.45 -2.42 -20.84
CA ALA A 192 -4.27 -1.68 -20.40
C ALA A 192 -3.11 -1.87 -21.39
N ASP A 193 -2.37 -0.79 -21.64
CA ASP A 193 -1.11 -0.84 -22.39
C ASP A 193 0.06 -1.20 -21.48
N ALA A 194 -0.04 -0.83 -20.19
CA ALA A 194 0.95 -1.16 -19.17
C ALA A 194 0.30 -1.61 -17.86
N PHE A 195 1.02 -2.45 -17.12
CA PHE A 195 0.65 -2.88 -15.77
C PHE A 195 1.82 -2.62 -14.81
N ILE A 196 1.55 -1.85 -13.75
CA ILE A 196 2.51 -1.54 -12.68
C ILE A 196 2.13 -2.33 -11.44
N THR A 197 3.11 -3.01 -10.84
CA THR A 197 2.95 -3.72 -9.56
C THR A 197 4.24 -3.67 -8.74
N GLY A 198 4.17 -4.07 -7.47
CA GLY A 198 5.34 -4.17 -6.59
C GLY A 198 6.10 -5.48 -6.76
N GLU A 199 5.40 -6.59 -6.98
CA GLU A 199 6.00 -7.93 -7.10
C GLU A 199 5.42 -8.71 -8.25
N MET A 200 6.25 -9.61 -8.82
CA MET A 200 5.84 -10.55 -9.87
C MET A 200 6.82 -11.72 -9.94
N HIS A 201 6.29 -12.93 -10.10
CA HIS A 201 7.10 -14.12 -10.23
C HIS A 201 7.72 -14.25 -11.62
N TYR A 202 8.93 -14.85 -11.72
CA TYR A 202 9.73 -14.97 -12.94
C TYR A 202 8.92 -15.45 -14.17
N HIS A 203 8.13 -16.52 -14.02
CA HIS A 203 7.39 -17.10 -15.14
C HIS A 203 6.22 -16.26 -15.64
N GLN A 204 5.76 -15.28 -14.86
CA GLN A 204 4.65 -14.40 -15.21
C GLN A 204 5.04 -13.29 -16.20
N TYR A 205 6.34 -13.09 -16.47
CA TYR A 205 6.79 -12.16 -17.51
C TYR A 205 6.66 -12.70 -18.91
N SER A 206 6.55 -14.03 -19.07
CA SER A 206 6.49 -14.70 -20.38
C SER A 206 5.07 -14.82 -20.90
N GLY A 207 4.90 -14.69 -22.23
CA GLY A 207 3.61 -14.85 -22.89
C GLY A 207 2.81 -13.56 -23.06
N TYR A 208 3.35 -12.43 -22.58
CA TYR A 208 2.73 -11.10 -22.69
C TYR A 208 3.50 -10.16 -23.62
N GLU A 209 4.48 -10.69 -24.36
CA GLU A 209 5.31 -9.92 -25.28
C GLU A 209 4.44 -9.20 -26.30
N GLN A 210 4.66 -7.90 -26.45
CA GLN A 210 3.90 -6.98 -27.32
C GLN A 210 2.39 -6.88 -27.01
N GLN A 211 1.90 -7.50 -25.93
CA GLN A 211 0.50 -7.39 -25.49
C GLN A 211 0.35 -6.27 -24.44
N ILE A 212 1.19 -6.28 -23.41
CA ILE A 212 1.19 -5.32 -22.32
C ILE A 212 2.61 -5.10 -21.80
N GLN A 213 2.94 -3.85 -21.42
CA GLN A 213 4.21 -3.53 -20.77
C GLN A 213 4.09 -3.82 -19.26
N ILE A 214 4.82 -4.80 -18.77
CA ILE A 214 4.94 -5.07 -17.33
C ILE A 214 6.02 -4.15 -16.76
N CYS A 215 5.75 -3.54 -15.61
CA CYS A 215 6.70 -2.70 -14.88
C CYS A 215 6.60 -2.98 -13.38
N VAL A 216 7.60 -3.67 -12.81
CA VAL A 216 7.66 -4.04 -11.40
C VAL A 216 8.67 -3.17 -10.68
N ILE A 217 8.22 -2.43 -9.66
CA ILE A 217 9.00 -1.36 -9.01
C ILE A 217 9.42 -1.66 -7.57
N GLY A 218 9.04 -2.81 -7.03
CA GLY A 218 9.27 -3.21 -5.65
C GLY A 218 8.05 -2.95 -4.76
N HIS A 219 7.82 -3.88 -3.83
CA HIS A 219 6.68 -3.86 -2.90
C HIS A 219 6.66 -2.57 -2.09
N TYR A 220 7.73 -2.33 -1.31
CA TYR A 220 7.88 -1.13 -0.50
C TYR A 220 7.71 0.15 -1.32
N GLN A 221 8.34 0.22 -2.49
CA GLN A 221 8.34 1.42 -3.34
C GLN A 221 6.96 1.74 -3.88
N SER A 222 6.14 0.74 -4.15
CA SER A 222 4.77 0.94 -4.62
C SER A 222 3.83 1.45 -3.52
N GLU A 223 4.04 1.04 -2.26
CA GLU A 223 3.10 1.26 -1.16
C GLU A 223 3.54 2.27 -0.10
N GLN A 224 4.80 2.72 -0.10
CA GLN A 224 5.33 3.63 0.92
C GLN A 224 4.50 4.92 1.10
N TYR A 225 3.74 5.31 0.08
CA TYR A 225 2.88 6.51 0.11
C TYR A 225 1.53 6.29 0.80
N THR A 226 1.24 5.09 1.30
CA THR A 226 0.03 4.79 2.09
C THR A 226 -0.05 5.66 3.35
N ALA A 227 1.08 5.97 3.97
CA ALA A 227 1.15 6.87 5.11
C ALA A 227 0.58 8.27 4.80
N GLU A 228 0.71 8.77 3.57
CA GLU A 228 0.13 10.04 3.14
C GLU A 228 -1.41 9.95 3.11
N VAL A 229 -1.97 8.81 2.69
CA VAL A 229 -3.42 8.57 2.69
C VAL A 229 -3.95 8.57 4.13
N PHE A 230 -3.26 7.89 5.05
CA PHE A 230 -3.63 7.92 6.48
C PHE A 230 -3.60 9.33 7.04
N GLU A 231 -2.57 10.11 6.71
CA GLU A 231 -2.45 11.49 7.18
C GLU A 231 -3.63 12.35 6.71
N GLU A 232 -4.02 12.24 5.45
CA GLU A 232 -5.17 12.97 4.89
C GLU A 232 -6.48 12.61 5.59
N ILE A 233 -6.74 11.31 5.82
CA ILE A 233 -7.93 10.84 6.52
C ILE A 233 -7.96 11.38 7.96
N ILE A 234 -6.85 11.26 8.68
CA ILE A 234 -6.76 11.66 10.09
C ILE A 234 -6.90 13.17 10.22
N ARG A 235 -6.24 13.95 9.38
CA ARG A 235 -6.37 15.43 9.40
C ARG A 235 -7.79 15.90 9.15
N LYS A 236 -8.50 15.21 8.26
CA LYS A 236 -9.89 15.52 7.92
C LYS A 236 -10.87 15.15 9.03
N ASP A 237 -10.78 13.93 9.53
CA ASP A 237 -11.81 13.32 10.36
C ASP A 237 -11.50 13.36 11.87
N CYS A 238 -10.25 13.63 12.24
CA CYS A 238 -9.77 13.74 13.61
C CYS A 238 -8.95 15.03 13.80
N PRO A 239 -9.57 16.23 13.58
CA PRO A 239 -8.84 17.48 13.69
C PRO A 239 -8.30 17.67 15.10
N GLY A 240 -7.04 18.08 15.21
CA GLY A 240 -6.33 18.26 16.48
C GLY A 240 -5.46 17.09 16.91
N VAL A 241 -5.56 15.92 16.28
CA VAL A 241 -4.59 14.84 16.48
C VAL A 241 -3.34 15.13 15.67
N ARG A 242 -2.19 15.14 16.35
CA ARG A 242 -0.89 15.29 15.69
C ARG A 242 -0.52 14.02 14.93
N THR A 243 -0.16 14.15 13.66
CA THR A 243 0.34 13.07 12.82
C THR A 243 1.81 13.28 12.49
N CYS A 244 2.56 12.18 12.38
CA CYS A 244 3.92 12.13 11.89
C CYS A 244 4.06 10.96 10.92
N ILE A 245 4.60 11.18 9.74
CA ILE A 245 5.03 10.08 8.87
C ILE A 245 6.37 9.57 9.40
N ALA A 246 6.53 8.26 9.46
CA ALA A 246 7.75 7.62 9.95
C ALA A 246 8.95 7.96 9.04
N GLU A 247 10.08 8.28 9.65
CA GLU A 247 11.37 8.51 8.98
C GLU A 247 12.19 7.24 8.89
N THR A 248 11.91 6.27 9.77
CA THR A 248 12.55 4.95 9.77
C THR A 248 12.15 4.17 8.52
N CYS A 249 13.10 3.93 7.63
CA CYS A 249 12.90 3.04 6.49
C CYS A 249 12.75 1.59 6.97
N THR A 250 11.64 0.96 6.61
CA THR A 250 11.33 -0.44 6.95
C THR A 250 11.59 -1.41 5.79
N ASN A 251 11.99 -0.91 4.61
CA ASN A 251 12.30 -1.76 3.46
C ASN A 251 13.39 -2.79 3.79
N PRO A 252 13.10 -4.09 3.76
CA PRO A 252 14.09 -5.12 4.05
C PRO A 252 15.00 -5.44 2.85
N ILE A 253 14.67 -4.92 1.66
CA ILE A 253 15.37 -5.22 0.41
C ILE A 253 16.38 -4.11 0.10
N LEU A 254 17.62 -4.51 -0.11
CA LEU A 254 18.68 -3.63 -0.59
C LEU A 254 18.91 -3.87 -2.07
N TYR A 255 18.99 -2.79 -2.84
CA TYR A 255 19.37 -2.80 -4.26
C TYR A 255 20.84 -2.40 -4.34
N ILE A 256 21.70 -3.31 -4.83
CA ILE A 256 23.17 -3.17 -4.84
C ILE A 256 23.64 -3.08 -6.29
#